data_5cc09c0c479e918dcf8f7d7a9642acbb
#
_entry.id   5cc09c0c479e918dcf8f7d7a9642acbb
#
_cell.length_a   1.000
_cell.length_b   1.000
_cell.length_c   1.000
_cell.angle_alpha   90.00
_cell.angle_beta   90.00
_cell.angle_gamma   90.00
#
_symmetry.space_group_name_H-M   'P 1'
#
loop_
_entity.id
_entity.type
_entity.pdbx_description
1 polymer ?
#
loop_
_entity_poly.entity_id
_entity_poly.type
_entity_poly.pdbx_seq_one_letter_code
_entity_poly.pdbx_strand_id
1 'polypeptide(L)'
;GLPYEVIVGARYCLCTALDEAAALTPWGSSGVWSGSGLLVTFHNETWGGEKFFQLLARLSQNPREHINLLELINYCLLLGFEGRYRVMDNGRTQLETIKQRLWQMICGVRGGYAPPLSVHGEDRPVLRKLWRPVVPLWACVALAGFAACLFYIILNWRLGDATNPVLAKIYQT
;
A
#
# COMPACT_ATOMS: atom_id res chain seq x y z
N GLY A 1 -28.47 -21.52 4.53
CA GLY A 1 -28.09 -20.12 4.47
C GLY A 1 -27.09 -19.78 5.56
N LEU A 2 -26.29 -18.74 5.37
CA LEU A 2 -25.35 -18.27 6.40
C LEU A 2 -26.14 -17.66 7.57
N PRO A 3 -25.66 -17.82 8.82
CA PRO A 3 -26.25 -17.16 9.98
C PRO A 3 -26.25 -15.64 9.79
N TYR A 4 -27.31 -14.97 10.25
CA TYR A 4 -27.45 -13.52 10.13
C TYR A 4 -26.25 -12.74 10.72
N GLU A 5 -25.73 -13.19 11.84
CA GLU A 5 -24.58 -12.59 12.52
C GLU A 5 -23.31 -12.60 11.64
N VAL A 6 -23.10 -13.68 10.87
CA VAL A 6 -21.96 -13.78 9.95
C VAL A 6 -22.10 -12.78 8.81
N ILE A 7 -23.34 -12.60 8.30
CA ILE A 7 -23.60 -11.64 7.21
C ILE A 7 -23.38 -10.21 7.70
N VAL A 8 -23.86 -9.87 8.90
CA VAL A 8 -23.67 -8.53 9.48
C VAL A 8 -22.19 -8.26 9.76
N GLY A 9 -21.47 -9.25 10.34
CA GLY A 9 -20.04 -9.15 10.59
C GLY A 9 -19.22 -9.00 9.30
N ALA A 10 -19.54 -9.75 8.26
CA ALA A 10 -18.88 -9.67 6.96
C ALA A 10 -19.10 -8.29 6.32
N ARG A 11 -20.35 -7.79 6.34
CA ARG A 11 -20.68 -6.45 5.83
C ARG A 11 -19.90 -5.38 6.58
N TYR A 12 -19.84 -5.49 7.92
CA TYR A 12 -19.07 -4.56 8.74
C TYR A 12 -17.59 -4.51 8.35
N CYS A 13 -16.94 -5.67 8.23
CA CYS A 13 -15.55 -5.76 7.85
C CYS A 13 -15.28 -5.17 6.45
N LEU A 14 -16.15 -5.47 5.48
CA LEU A 14 -16.03 -4.96 4.13
C LEU A 14 -16.24 -3.44 4.07
N CYS A 15 -17.28 -2.90 4.72
CA CYS A 15 -17.51 -1.46 4.78
C CYS A 15 -16.30 -0.74 5.39
N THR A 16 -15.78 -1.24 6.50
CA THR A 16 -14.63 -0.65 7.18
C THR A 16 -13.38 -0.66 6.30
N ALA A 17 -13.09 -1.78 5.63
CA ALA A 17 -11.91 -1.88 4.77
C ALA A 17 -12.03 -1.00 3.50
N LEU A 18 -13.21 -0.94 2.90
CA LEU A 18 -13.46 -0.11 1.72
C LEU A 18 -13.44 1.38 2.05
N ASP A 19 -13.99 1.79 3.19
CA ASP A 19 -13.96 3.18 3.64
C ASP A 19 -12.52 3.65 3.89
N GLU A 20 -11.67 2.80 4.50
CA GLU A 20 -10.26 3.11 4.67
C GLU A 20 -9.54 3.20 3.30
N ALA A 21 -9.79 2.27 2.40
CA ALA A 21 -9.20 2.30 1.07
C ALA A 21 -9.62 3.55 0.28
N ALA A 22 -10.88 3.94 0.37
CA ALA A 22 -11.41 5.16 -0.24
C ALA A 22 -10.75 6.41 0.36
N ALA A 23 -10.63 6.49 1.69
CA ALA A 23 -10.01 7.62 2.39
C ALA A 23 -8.54 7.83 2.01
N LEU A 24 -7.84 6.81 1.53
CA LEU A 24 -6.46 6.88 1.05
C LEU A 24 -6.32 7.41 -0.37
N THR A 25 -7.42 7.56 -1.09
CA THR A 25 -7.41 8.14 -2.44
C THR A 25 -7.45 9.66 -2.39
N PRO A 26 -6.95 10.36 -3.43
CA PRO A 26 -7.02 11.83 -3.48
C PRO A 26 -8.44 12.38 -3.37
N TRP A 27 -9.43 11.69 -3.92
CA TRP A 27 -10.83 12.11 -3.88
C TRP A 27 -11.51 11.80 -2.54
N GLY A 28 -11.11 10.73 -1.84
CA GLY A 28 -11.67 10.36 -0.54
C GLY A 28 -11.06 11.17 0.62
N SER A 29 -9.82 11.62 0.48
CA SER A 29 -9.12 12.42 1.51
C SER A 29 -9.66 13.84 1.65
N SER A 30 -10.48 14.33 0.72
CA SER A 30 -11.07 15.68 0.74
C SER A 30 -12.14 15.92 1.82
N GLY A 31 -12.38 14.94 2.70
CA GLY A 31 -13.34 15.03 3.81
C GLY A 31 -14.80 14.74 3.43
N VAL A 32 -15.13 14.72 2.15
CA VAL A 32 -16.50 14.42 1.66
C VAL A 32 -16.90 12.98 1.99
N TRP A 33 -15.95 12.05 1.92
CA TRP A 33 -16.20 10.64 2.18
C TRP A 33 -16.42 10.32 3.65
N SER A 34 -15.77 11.03 4.57
CA SER A 34 -15.86 10.76 6.03
C SER A 34 -17.28 10.89 6.61
N GLY A 35 -18.12 11.73 6.01
CA GLY A 35 -19.52 11.93 6.42
C GLY A 35 -20.52 11.00 5.76
N SER A 36 -20.16 10.35 4.65
CA SER A 36 -21.05 9.52 3.81
C SER A 36 -20.45 8.16 3.49
N GLY A 37 -19.50 7.68 4.29
CA GLY A 37 -18.88 6.37 4.13
C GLY A 37 -19.87 5.20 4.27
N LEU A 38 -19.47 4.04 3.79
CA LEU A 38 -20.29 2.83 3.83
C LEU A 38 -20.60 2.42 5.27
N LEU A 39 -19.62 2.57 6.17
CA LEU A 39 -19.79 2.23 7.58
C LEU A 39 -20.85 3.12 8.26
N VAL A 40 -20.87 4.41 7.95
CA VAL A 40 -21.91 5.33 8.43
C VAL A 40 -23.26 4.95 7.86
N THR A 41 -23.34 4.68 6.56
CA THR A 41 -24.59 4.38 5.85
C THR A 41 -25.24 3.08 6.33
N PHE A 42 -24.44 2.01 6.54
CA PHE A 42 -24.96 0.69 6.84
C PHE A 42 -24.93 0.30 8.32
N HIS A 43 -24.08 0.94 9.12
CA HIS A 43 -23.89 0.61 10.53
C HIS A 43 -24.04 1.80 11.47
N ASN A 44 -24.24 3.00 10.94
CA ASN A 44 -24.34 4.27 11.70
C ASN A 44 -23.13 4.49 12.63
N GLU A 45 -21.93 4.14 12.15
CA GLU A 45 -20.67 4.23 12.88
C GLU A 45 -19.59 4.92 12.06
N THR A 46 -18.72 5.66 12.74
CA THR A 46 -17.61 6.39 12.10
C THR A 46 -16.23 5.81 12.42
N TRP A 47 -16.13 4.93 13.42
CA TRP A 47 -14.86 4.41 13.94
C TRP A 47 -14.73 2.90 13.75
N GLY A 48 -14.57 2.46 12.50
CA GLY A 48 -14.47 1.03 12.18
C GLY A 48 -13.12 0.40 12.52
N GLY A 49 -12.04 1.17 12.46
CA GLY A 49 -10.68 0.64 12.54
C GLY A 49 -10.33 -0.05 13.86
N GLU A 50 -10.89 0.36 15.00
CA GLU A 50 -10.68 -0.30 16.27
C GLU A 50 -11.62 -1.50 16.46
N LYS A 51 -12.90 -1.32 16.19
CA LYS A 51 -13.91 -2.37 16.34
C LYS A 51 -13.66 -3.57 15.43
N PHE A 52 -13.05 -3.36 14.27
CA PHE A 52 -12.60 -4.43 13.39
C PHE A 52 -11.67 -5.42 14.11
N PHE A 53 -10.68 -4.91 14.86
CA PHE A 53 -9.76 -5.75 15.63
C PHE A 53 -10.38 -6.31 16.90
N GLN A 54 -11.35 -5.62 17.51
CA GLN A 54 -12.16 -6.18 18.61
C GLN A 54 -13.01 -7.36 18.12
N LEU A 55 -13.61 -7.24 16.93
CA LEU A 55 -14.34 -8.33 16.30
C LEU A 55 -13.42 -9.51 16.00
N LEU A 56 -12.23 -9.27 15.41
CA LEU A 56 -11.22 -10.30 15.20
C LEU A 56 -10.87 -11.04 16.50
N ALA A 57 -10.60 -10.31 17.58
CA ALA A 57 -10.28 -10.91 18.88
C ALA A 57 -11.41 -11.78 19.44
N ARG A 58 -12.67 -11.34 19.27
CA ARG A 58 -13.86 -12.09 19.68
C ARG A 58 -14.03 -13.37 18.87
N LEU A 59 -13.92 -13.30 17.55
CA LEU A 59 -14.07 -14.46 16.66
C LEU A 59 -12.93 -15.47 16.83
N SER A 60 -11.75 -15.00 17.21
CA SER A 60 -10.58 -15.85 17.49
C SER A 60 -10.75 -16.74 18.73
N GLN A 61 -11.76 -16.51 19.56
CA GLN A 61 -12.04 -17.37 20.72
C GLN A 61 -12.63 -18.73 20.27
N ASN A 62 -13.43 -18.74 19.19
CA ASN A 62 -14.03 -19.94 18.61
C ASN A 62 -13.74 -20.04 17.10
N PRO A 63 -12.50 -20.32 16.70
CA PRO A 63 -12.10 -20.23 15.30
C PRO A 63 -12.84 -21.19 14.36
N ARG A 64 -13.24 -22.38 14.87
CA ARG A 64 -13.95 -23.38 14.07
C ARG A 64 -15.34 -22.93 13.66
N GLU A 65 -16.02 -22.19 14.52
CA GLU A 65 -17.37 -21.69 14.28
C GLU A 65 -17.37 -20.51 13.31
N HIS A 66 -16.33 -19.67 13.41
CA HIS A 66 -16.26 -18.40 12.68
C HIS A 66 -15.21 -18.39 11.56
N ILE A 67 -14.78 -19.57 11.07
CA ILE A 67 -13.66 -19.69 10.14
C ILE A 67 -13.84 -18.85 8.87
N ASN A 68 -15.06 -18.83 8.30
CA ASN A 68 -15.33 -18.08 7.07
C ASN A 68 -15.17 -16.56 7.28
N LEU A 69 -15.54 -16.05 8.45
CA LEU A 69 -15.41 -14.63 8.77
C LEU A 69 -13.96 -14.26 9.09
N LEU A 70 -13.22 -15.18 9.75
CA LEU A 70 -11.78 -15.02 9.99
C LEU A 70 -10.99 -15.00 8.68
N GLU A 71 -11.35 -15.83 7.71
CA GLU A 71 -10.77 -15.79 6.36
C GLU A 71 -11.04 -14.45 5.65
N LEU A 72 -12.28 -13.94 5.74
CA LEU A 72 -12.62 -12.63 5.18
C LEU A 72 -11.79 -11.51 5.82
N ILE A 73 -11.64 -11.51 7.14
CA ILE A 73 -10.80 -10.57 7.88
C ILE A 73 -9.36 -10.68 7.40
N ASN A 74 -8.84 -11.90 7.23
CA ASN A 74 -7.49 -12.12 6.72
C ASN A 74 -7.32 -11.51 5.32
N TYR A 75 -8.29 -11.67 4.42
CA TYR A 75 -8.25 -11.03 3.10
C TYR A 75 -8.24 -9.50 3.20
N CYS A 76 -9.05 -8.89 4.05
CA CYS A 76 -9.02 -7.44 4.26
C CYS A 76 -7.62 -6.96 4.71
N LEU A 77 -6.98 -7.68 5.64
CA LEU A 77 -5.64 -7.37 6.12
C LEU A 77 -4.56 -7.56 5.03
N LEU A 78 -4.69 -8.59 4.18
CA LEU A 78 -3.78 -8.84 3.06
C LEU A 78 -3.92 -7.78 1.96
N LEU A 79 -5.14 -7.27 1.75
CA LEU A 79 -5.41 -6.18 0.80
C LEU A 79 -4.89 -4.82 1.28
N GLY A 80 -4.41 -4.73 2.52
CA GLY A 80 -3.73 -3.53 3.02
C GLY A 80 -4.52 -2.74 4.07
N PHE A 81 -5.58 -3.30 4.62
CA PHE A 81 -6.28 -2.68 5.74
C PHE A 81 -5.36 -2.63 6.98
N GLU A 82 -5.17 -1.44 7.54
CA GLU A 82 -4.33 -1.20 8.72
C GLU A 82 -5.14 -0.75 9.95
N GLY A 83 -6.26 -0.07 9.75
CA GLY A 83 -7.14 0.44 10.80
C GLY A 83 -6.37 1.23 11.85
N ARG A 84 -6.57 0.89 13.14
CA ARG A 84 -5.90 1.56 14.26
C ARG A 84 -4.37 1.49 14.23
N TYR A 85 -3.80 0.46 13.59
CA TYR A 85 -2.34 0.28 13.54
C TYR A 85 -1.63 1.27 12.64
N ARG A 86 -2.36 1.99 11.80
CA ARG A 86 -1.81 3.04 10.93
C ARG A 86 -1.19 4.20 11.71
N VAL A 87 -1.81 4.56 12.84
CA VAL A 87 -1.41 5.71 13.65
C VAL A 87 -0.60 5.33 14.91
N MET A 88 -0.41 4.02 15.14
CA MET A 88 0.34 3.53 16.29
C MET A 88 1.83 3.44 16.01
N ASP A 89 2.64 3.77 17.02
CA ASP A 89 4.09 3.50 16.98
C ASP A 89 4.34 1.99 16.85
N ASN A 90 5.20 1.61 15.89
CA ASN A 90 5.44 0.21 15.53
C ASN A 90 4.19 -0.58 15.07
N GLY A 91 3.13 0.12 14.65
CA GLY A 91 1.86 -0.51 14.26
C GLY A 91 2.02 -1.55 13.14
N ARG A 92 2.91 -1.31 12.18
CA ARG A 92 3.18 -2.28 11.09
C ARG A 92 3.72 -3.61 11.61
N THR A 93 4.66 -3.60 12.55
CA THR A 93 5.22 -4.83 13.13
C THR A 93 4.18 -5.60 13.92
N GLN A 94 3.33 -4.89 14.67
CA GLN A 94 2.22 -5.50 15.41
C GLN A 94 1.20 -6.10 14.44
N LEU A 95 0.85 -5.39 13.37
CA LEU A 95 -0.08 -5.87 12.36
C LEU A 95 0.42 -7.12 11.64
N GLU A 96 1.70 -7.19 11.28
CA GLU A 96 2.29 -8.39 10.69
C GLU A 96 2.25 -9.58 11.67
N THR A 97 2.46 -9.35 12.95
CA THR A 97 2.30 -10.40 13.97
C THR A 97 0.87 -10.91 14.04
N ILE A 98 -0.12 -10.02 13.94
CA ILE A 98 -1.54 -10.40 13.93
C ILE A 98 -1.88 -11.20 12.67
N LYS A 99 -1.43 -10.78 11.50
CA LYS A 99 -1.62 -11.51 10.23
C LYS A 99 -1.04 -12.93 10.32
N GLN A 100 0.17 -13.08 10.86
CA GLN A 100 0.79 -14.39 11.03
C GLN A 100 0.01 -15.29 11.97
N ARG A 101 -0.44 -14.79 13.12
CA ARG A 101 -1.25 -15.54 14.09
C ARG A 101 -2.59 -15.95 13.49
N LEU A 102 -3.27 -15.03 12.81
CA LEU A 102 -4.54 -15.29 12.14
C LEU A 102 -4.37 -16.37 11.06
N TRP A 103 -3.34 -16.29 10.24
CA TRP A 103 -3.03 -17.29 9.23
C TRP A 103 -2.78 -18.68 9.84
N GLN A 104 -1.96 -18.77 10.90
CA GLN A 104 -1.71 -20.03 11.62
C GLN A 104 -3.00 -20.62 12.18
N MET A 105 -3.89 -19.78 12.72
CA MET A 105 -5.19 -20.19 13.25
C MET A 105 -6.09 -20.76 12.13
N ILE A 106 -6.17 -20.10 10.99
CA ILE A 106 -6.94 -20.55 9.81
C ILE A 106 -6.40 -21.90 9.31
N CYS A 107 -5.08 -22.02 9.15
CA CYS A 107 -4.44 -23.28 8.75
C CYS A 107 -4.70 -24.41 9.74
N GLY A 108 -4.70 -24.13 11.03
CA GLY A 108 -4.99 -25.10 12.09
C GLY A 108 -6.42 -25.64 12.04
N VAL A 109 -7.39 -24.82 11.64
CA VAL A 109 -8.81 -25.22 11.52
C VAL A 109 -9.09 -25.94 10.20
N ARG A 110 -8.53 -25.45 9.08
CA ARG A 110 -8.77 -26.01 7.73
C ARG A 110 -7.94 -27.27 7.45
N GLY A 111 -6.96 -27.62 8.30
CA GLY A 111 -6.13 -28.81 8.10
C GLY A 111 -4.97 -28.63 7.14
N GLY A 112 -4.47 -27.41 6.99
CA GLY A 112 -3.42 -27.02 6.04
C GLY A 112 -3.98 -26.87 4.63
N TYR A 113 -3.58 -25.81 3.96
CA TYR A 113 -3.86 -25.68 2.54
C TYR A 113 -3.16 -26.83 1.81
N ALA A 114 -3.87 -27.46 0.88
CA ALA A 114 -3.29 -28.46 -0.01
C ALA A 114 -1.97 -27.93 -0.61
N PRO A 115 -0.96 -28.77 -0.78
CA PRO A 115 0.32 -28.33 -1.33
C PRO A 115 0.08 -27.57 -2.66
N PRO A 116 0.86 -26.53 -2.94
CA PRO A 116 0.65 -25.69 -4.10
C PRO A 116 0.53 -26.53 -5.35
N LEU A 117 -0.45 -26.22 -6.20
CA LEU A 117 -0.79 -26.92 -7.45
C LEU A 117 0.37 -27.03 -8.46
N SER A 118 1.51 -26.38 -8.20
CA SER A 118 2.71 -26.49 -9.02
C SER A 118 3.81 -27.23 -8.27
N VAL A 119 4.02 -28.48 -8.64
CA VAL A 119 5.19 -29.31 -8.25
C VAL A 119 6.51 -28.76 -8.81
N HIS A 120 6.46 -27.69 -9.61
CA HIS A 120 7.60 -26.99 -10.23
C HIS A 120 7.73 -25.54 -9.74
N GLY A 121 7.30 -25.24 -8.53
CA GLY A 121 7.74 -24.05 -7.83
C GLY A 121 9.14 -24.29 -7.29
N GLU A 122 10.17 -24.27 -8.16
CA GLU A 122 11.49 -23.87 -7.67
C GLU A 122 11.31 -22.67 -6.73
N ASP A 123 11.98 -22.74 -5.59
CA ASP A 123 12.14 -21.64 -4.65
C ASP A 123 12.56 -20.37 -5.41
N ARG A 124 11.61 -19.76 -6.10
CA ARG A 124 11.78 -18.37 -6.47
C ARG A 124 11.71 -17.64 -5.16
N PRO A 125 12.84 -17.09 -4.68
CA PRO A 125 12.75 -16.17 -3.57
C PRO A 125 11.64 -15.20 -3.99
N VAL A 126 10.59 -15.18 -3.19
CA VAL A 126 9.51 -14.20 -3.35
C VAL A 126 10.27 -12.89 -3.53
N LEU A 127 10.27 -12.35 -4.75
CA LEU A 127 10.75 -11.00 -5.04
C LEU A 127 9.83 -10.05 -4.27
N ARG A 128 10.00 -10.16 -2.98
CA ARG A 128 9.45 -9.30 -1.97
C ARG A 128 10.23 -8.03 -2.07
N LYS A 129 9.69 -7.19 -2.77
CA LYS A 129 10.00 -5.82 -3.05
C LYS A 129 10.07 -5.65 -4.56
N LEU A 130 8.89 -5.48 -5.17
CA LEU A 130 8.88 -4.53 -6.25
C LEU A 130 9.50 -3.27 -5.65
N TRP A 131 10.75 -3.10 -5.96
CA TRP A 131 11.45 -1.86 -5.88
C TRP A 131 10.51 -0.80 -6.43
N ARG A 132 9.86 -0.06 -5.58
CA ARG A 132 9.63 1.34 -5.90
C ARG A 132 11.01 1.98 -5.69
N PRO A 133 11.74 2.29 -6.74
CA PRO A 133 12.82 3.23 -6.59
C PRO A 133 12.09 4.52 -6.19
N VAL A 134 12.06 4.78 -4.89
CA VAL A 134 11.87 6.15 -4.42
C VAL A 134 13.15 6.84 -4.88
N VAL A 135 13.16 7.21 -6.17
CA VAL A 135 14.19 8.12 -6.67
C VAL A 135 13.92 9.38 -5.89
N PRO A 136 14.77 9.73 -4.93
CA PRO A 136 14.50 10.91 -4.11
C PRO A 136 14.45 12.10 -5.07
N LEU A 137 13.49 12.97 -4.88
CA LEU A 137 13.23 14.12 -5.77
C LEU A 137 14.51 14.95 -6.01
N TRP A 138 15.38 15.01 -5.01
CA TRP A 138 16.68 15.68 -5.10
C TRP A 138 17.62 15.06 -6.16
N ALA A 139 17.56 13.72 -6.38
CA ALA A 139 18.37 13.06 -7.40
C ALA A 139 17.90 13.41 -8.81
N CYS A 140 16.60 13.56 -9.04
CA CYS A 140 16.06 14.05 -10.32
C CYS A 140 16.50 15.49 -10.59
N VAL A 141 16.46 16.36 -9.57
CA VAL A 141 16.89 17.75 -9.66
C VAL A 141 18.39 17.83 -9.93
N ALA A 142 19.20 17.02 -9.24
CA ALA A 142 20.66 16.98 -9.46
C ALA A 142 21.00 16.51 -10.89
N LEU A 143 20.30 15.50 -11.41
CA LEU A 143 20.53 14.98 -12.76
C LEU A 143 20.13 16.00 -13.84
N ALA A 144 19.01 16.70 -13.63
CA ALA A 144 18.57 17.78 -14.52
C ALA A 144 19.55 18.97 -14.49
N GLY A 145 20.05 19.34 -13.32
CA GLY A 145 21.07 20.39 -13.16
C GLY A 145 22.39 20.03 -13.84
N PHE A 146 22.83 18.77 -13.71
CA PHE A 146 24.03 18.28 -14.38
C PHE A 146 23.89 18.29 -15.90
N ALA A 147 22.75 17.86 -16.43
CA ALA A 147 22.46 17.90 -17.86
C ALA A 147 22.45 19.33 -18.41
N ALA A 148 21.85 20.28 -17.67
CA ALA A 148 21.84 21.69 -18.04
C ALA A 148 23.25 22.31 -18.04
N CYS A 149 24.09 21.95 -17.07
CA CYS A 149 25.49 22.38 -17.01
C CYS A 149 26.32 21.87 -18.20
N LEU A 150 26.17 20.58 -18.52
CA LEU A 150 26.84 20.00 -19.71
C LEU A 150 26.39 20.69 -21.01
N PHE A 151 25.09 20.93 -21.16
CA PHE A 151 24.53 21.60 -22.29
C PHE A 151 25.09 23.03 -22.41
N TYR A 152 25.19 23.76 -21.31
CA TYR A 152 25.77 25.09 -21.26
C TYR A 152 27.27 25.10 -21.67
N ILE A 153 28.06 24.14 -21.17
CA ILE A 153 29.47 23.99 -21.51
C ILE A 153 29.65 23.72 -23.01
N ILE A 154 28.82 22.81 -23.57
CA ILE A 154 28.88 22.48 -25.00
C ILE A 154 28.51 23.69 -25.86
N LEU A 155 27.49 24.47 -25.51
CA LEU A 155 27.10 25.68 -26.17
C LEU A 155 28.22 26.74 -26.14
N ASN A 156 28.84 26.92 -24.97
CA ASN A 156 29.92 27.89 -24.80
C ASN A 156 31.17 27.53 -25.63
N TRP A 157 31.48 26.22 -25.72
CA TRP A 157 32.55 25.72 -26.58
C TRP A 157 32.21 25.95 -28.07
N ARG A 158 31.01 25.66 -28.48
CA ARG A 158 30.54 25.88 -29.86
C ARG A 158 30.54 27.35 -30.25
N LEU A 159 30.14 28.25 -29.34
CA LEU A 159 30.17 29.68 -29.55
C LEU A 159 31.61 30.24 -29.59
N GLY A 160 32.48 29.72 -28.72
CA GLY A 160 33.93 30.09 -28.72
C GLY A 160 34.62 29.75 -30.03
N ASP A 161 34.36 28.56 -30.59
CA ASP A 161 34.92 28.16 -31.90
C ASP A 161 34.36 28.99 -33.06
N ALA A 162 33.13 29.49 -32.95
CA ALA A 162 32.50 30.33 -34.01
C ALA A 162 32.97 31.78 -33.94
N THR A 163 33.43 32.29 -32.80
CA THR A 163 33.88 33.68 -32.63
C THR A 163 35.36 33.89 -32.94
N ASN A 164 36.21 32.86 -32.78
CA ASN A 164 37.64 32.94 -33.05
C ASN A 164 38.00 33.35 -34.49
N PRO A 165 37.35 32.83 -35.58
CA PRO A 165 37.69 33.25 -36.95
C PRO A 165 37.23 34.67 -37.27
N VAL A 166 36.21 35.19 -36.61
CA VAL A 166 35.70 36.55 -36.82
C VAL A 166 36.63 37.60 -36.21
N LEU A 167 37.12 37.33 -34.98
CA LEU A 167 38.11 38.20 -34.32
C LEU A 167 39.44 38.24 -35.07
N ALA A 168 39.94 37.12 -35.61
CA ALA A 168 41.16 37.05 -36.39
C ALA A 168 41.06 37.90 -37.68
N LYS A 169 39.87 38.02 -38.27
CA LYS A 169 39.66 38.81 -39.49
C LYS A 169 39.61 40.32 -39.25
N ILE A 170 39.21 40.74 -38.03
CA ILE A 170 39.17 42.19 -37.67
C ILE A 170 40.54 42.71 -37.28
N TYR A 171 41.46 41.90 -36.79
CA TYR A 171 42.84 42.29 -36.41
C TYR A 171 43.83 42.29 -37.57
N GLN A 172 43.43 41.85 -38.81
CA GLN A 172 44.27 41.83 -39.97
C GLN A 172 43.97 43.00 -40.98
N THR A 173 43.05 43.89 -40.59
CA THR A 173 42.79 45.16 -41.38
C THR A 173 43.29 46.33 -40.55
#